data_5e7954391ec717030f7573ed16c1b623
#
_entry.id   5e7954391ec717030f7573ed16c1b623
#
_cell.length_a   1.000
_cell.length_b   1.000
_cell.length_c   1.000
_cell.angle_alpha   90.00
_cell.angle_beta   90.00
_cell.angle_gamma   90.00
#
_symmetry.space_group_name_H-M   'P 1'
#
loop_
_entity.id
_entity.type
_entity.pdbx_description
1 polymer ?
#
loop_
_entity_poly.entity_id
_entity_poly.type
_entity_poly.pdbx_seq_one_letter_code
_entity_poly.pdbx_strand_id
1 'polypeptide(L)'
;MSEVLSKMKAPANQAISPIDIARGDPNYDSLRDVLDAALLQASGGKGAERHAKGEPFEEQRMQAISGLLNSERGLAYQACKKIAEGLDLPTHQARVKELLGAINYIAGIVVYLEADQNEN
;
A
#
# COMPACT_ATOMS: atom_id res chain seq x y z
N MET A 1 -5.03 2.66 9.33
CA MET A 1 -5.91 2.09 8.30
C MET A 1 -6.93 1.10 8.86
N SER A 2 -6.54 0.21 9.76
CA SER A 2 -7.51 -0.73 10.34
C SER A 2 -8.65 -0.05 11.08
N GLU A 3 -8.37 1.06 11.76
CA GLU A 3 -9.43 1.84 12.43
C GLU A 3 -10.42 2.43 11.45
N VAL A 4 -9.95 2.93 10.32
CA VAL A 4 -10.82 3.49 9.28
C VAL A 4 -11.74 2.40 8.74
N LEU A 5 -11.20 1.23 8.45
CA LEU A 5 -11.99 0.10 7.97
C LEU A 5 -12.99 -0.38 9.01
N SER A 6 -12.60 -0.40 10.29
CA SER A 6 -13.51 -0.74 11.38
C SER A 6 -14.69 0.20 11.47
N LYS A 7 -14.44 1.50 11.35
CA LYS A 7 -15.50 2.51 11.42
C LYS A 7 -16.45 2.44 10.23
N MET A 8 -16.00 1.87 9.12
CA MET A 8 -16.82 1.72 7.92
C MET A 8 -17.67 0.46 7.93
N LYS A 9 -17.46 -0.44 8.86
CA LYS A 9 -18.24 -1.68 8.91
C LYS A 9 -19.59 -1.45 9.54
N ALA A 10 -20.62 -2.04 8.90
CA ALA A 10 -21.96 -2.08 9.49
C ALA A 10 -22.01 -3.16 10.57
N PRO A 11 -22.96 -3.07 11.52
CA PRO A 11 -23.20 -4.16 12.47
C PRO A 11 -23.45 -5.48 11.75
N ALA A 12 -22.94 -6.56 12.33
CA ALA A 12 -22.90 -7.87 11.68
C ALA A 12 -24.27 -8.41 11.22
N ASN A 13 -25.34 -7.98 11.87
CA ASN A 13 -26.69 -8.49 11.62
C ASN A 13 -27.58 -7.54 10.81
N GLN A 14 -27.02 -6.47 10.22
CA GLN A 14 -27.88 -5.46 9.60
C GLN A 14 -27.56 -5.16 8.15
N ALA A 15 -26.50 -4.55 7.84
CA ALA A 15 -26.25 -4.08 6.48
C ALA A 15 -24.85 -4.47 6.01
N ILE A 16 -24.67 -4.52 4.69
CA ILE A 16 -23.36 -4.73 4.07
C ILE A 16 -22.52 -3.48 4.35
N SER A 17 -21.26 -3.66 4.73
CA SER A 17 -20.37 -2.55 5.00
C SER A 17 -20.03 -1.77 3.72
N PRO A 18 -19.69 -0.48 3.84
CA PRO A 18 -19.28 0.31 2.66
C PRO A 18 -18.13 -0.33 1.89
N ILE A 19 -17.15 -0.94 2.57
CA ILE A 19 -16.03 -1.57 1.86
C ILE A 19 -16.48 -2.82 1.11
N ASP A 20 -17.42 -3.59 1.65
CA ASP A 20 -17.95 -4.76 0.95
C ASP A 20 -18.74 -4.35 -0.27
N ILE A 21 -19.51 -3.26 -0.17
CA ILE A 21 -20.22 -2.71 -1.32
C ILE A 21 -19.24 -2.29 -2.42
N ALA A 22 -18.18 -1.57 -2.03
CA ALA A 22 -17.15 -1.11 -2.97
C ALA A 22 -16.46 -2.27 -3.67
N ARG A 23 -16.12 -3.32 -2.91
CA ARG A 23 -15.48 -4.51 -3.47
C ARG A 23 -16.37 -5.26 -4.45
N GLY A 24 -17.67 -5.19 -4.27
CA GLY A 24 -18.65 -5.85 -5.14
C GLY A 24 -19.10 -4.99 -6.31
N ASP A 25 -18.69 -3.75 -6.41
CA ASP A 25 -19.11 -2.85 -7.48
C ASP A 25 -18.26 -3.10 -8.74
N PRO A 26 -18.86 -3.62 -9.83
CA PRO A 26 -18.11 -3.95 -11.04
C PRO A 26 -17.49 -2.73 -11.74
N ASN A 27 -17.96 -1.53 -11.43
CA ASN A 27 -17.38 -0.31 -11.99
C ASN A 27 -15.94 -0.09 -11.50
N TYR A 28 -15.57 -0.74 -10.39
CA TYR A 28 -14.25 -0.58 -9.80
C TYR A 28 -13.41 -1.86 -9.86
N ASP A 29 -13.81 -2.83 -10.69
CA ASP A 29 -13.07 -4.09 -10.82
C ASP A 29 -11.62 -3.88 -11.21
N SER A 30 -11.34 -3.00 -12.17
CA SER A 30 -9.96 -2.77 -12.62
C SER A 30 -9.11 -2.14 -11.52
N LEU A 31 -9.68 -1.22 -10.74
CA LEU A 31 -8.96 -0.63 -9.61
C LEU A 31 -8.66 -1.68 -8.54
N ARG A 32 -9.68 -2.48 -8.20
CA ARG A 32 -9.49 -3.56 -7.22
C ARG A 32 -8.40 -4.53 -7.67
N ASP A 33 -8.41 -4.92 -8.94
CA ASP A 33 -7.43 -5.86 -9.46
C ASP A 33 -6.00 -5.31 -9.36
N VAL A 34 -5.81 -4.03 -9.63
CA VAL A 34 -4.49 -3.38 -9.50
C VAL A 34 -4.06 -3.34 -8.04
N LEU A 35 -4.97 -2.98 -7.13
CA LEU A 35 -4.63 -2.95 -5.70
C LEU A 35 -4.32 -4.34 -5.17
N ASP A 36 -5.06 -5.35 -5.60
CA ASP A 36 -4.79 -6.75 -5.23
C ASP A 36 -3.43 -7.20 -5.76
N ALA A 37 -3.08 -6.80 -6.97
CA ALA A 37 -1.76 -7.12 -7.54
C ALA A 37 -0.64 -6.46 -6.74
N ALA A 38 -0.82 -5.21 -6.31
CA ALA A 38 0.16 -4.54 -5.47
C ALA A 38 0.30 -5.25 -4.13
N LEU A 39 -0.82 -5.65 -3.53
CA LEU A 39 -0.82 -6.41 -2.28
C LEU A 39 -0.06 -7.73 -2.44
N LEU A 40 -0.33 -8.46 -3.50
CA LEU A 40 0.34 -9.73 -3.77
C LEU A 40 1.86 -9.53 -3.93
N GLN A 41 2.28 -8.50 -4.65
CA GLN A 41 3.69 -8.20 -4.84
C GLN A 41 4.38 -7.86 -3.52
N ALA A 42 3.72 -7.08 -2.66
CA ALA A 42 4.29 -6.71 -1.36
C ALA A 42 4.41 -7.89 -0.42
N SER A 43 3.42 -8.79 -0.44
CA SER A 43 3.34 -9.88 0.54
C SER A 43 3.99 -11.17 0.09
N GLY A 44 4.09 -11.41 -1.21
CA GLY A 44 4.55 -12.69 -1.73
C GLY A 44 5.72 -12.65 -2.69
N GLY A 45 6.20 -11.46 -3.06
CA GLY A 45 7.25 -11.31 -4.05
C GLY A 45 8.61 -11.00 -3.42
N LYS A 46 9.54 -10.55 -4.27
CA LYS A 46 10.88 -10.15 -3.81
C LYS A 46 10.86 -9.00 -2.82
N GLY A 47 9.81 -8.18 -2.87
CA GLY A 47 9.60 -7.13 -1.88
C GLY A 47 9.49 -7.70 -0.48
N ALA A 48 8.76 -8.80 -0.32
CA ALA A 48 8.62 -9.47 0.97
C ALA A 48 9.96 -9.99 1.47
N GLU A 49 10.78 -10.59 0.59
CA GLU A 49 12.10 -11.09 0.95
C GLU A 49 13.05 -9.98 1.39
N ARG A 50 13.04 -8.85 0.67
CA ARG A 50 13.98 -7.76 0.92
C ARG A 50 13.59 -6.88 2.10
N HIS A 51 12.31 -6.64 2.28
CA HIS A 51 11.83 -5.58 3.17
C HIS A 51 11.01 -6.06 4.34
N ALA A 52 10.23 -7.11 4.15
CA ALA A 52 9.29 -7.57 5.18
C ALA A 52 9.94 -8.41 6.26
N LYS A 53 10.78 -9.36 5.88
CA LYS A 53 11.45 -10.28 6.82
C LYS A 53 10.49 -10.89 7.85
N GLY A 54 9.27 -11.20 7.41
CA GLY A 54 8.26 -11.77 8.29
C GLY A 54 7.52 -10.78 9.18
N GLU A 55 7.78 -9.49 9.05
CA GLU A 55 7.16 -8.47 9.89
C GLU A 55 5.88 -7.90 9.26
N PRO A 56 4.93 -7.43 10.08
CA PRO A 56 3.78 -6.70 9.56
C PRO A 56 4.22 -5.48 8.76
N PHE A 57 3.40 -5.07 7.81
CA PHE A 57 3.73 -3.95 6.91
C PHE A 57 4.10 -2.68 7.68
N GLU A 58 3.37 -2.37 8.75
CA GLU A 58 3.61 -1.18 9.58
C GLU A 58 4.90 -1.24 10.40
N GLU A 59 5.55 -2.41 10.47
CA GLU A 59 6.81 -2.58 11.20
C GLU A 59 7.98 -2.87 10.28
N GLN A 60 7.76 -2.93 8.96
CA GLN A 60 8.82 -3.23 8.02
C GLN A 60 9.83 -2.09 7.91
N ARG A 61 10.97 -2.41 7.29
CA ARG A 61 12.12 -1.50 7.21
C ARG A 61 11.76 -0.10 6.73
N MET A 62 10.83 0.03 5.77
CA MET A 62 10.45 1.34 5.27
C MET A 62 9.85 2.22 6.36
N GLN A 63 9.10 1.64 7.29
CA GLN A 63 8.52 2.36 8.41
C GLN A 63 9.59 2.69 9.46
N ALA A 64 10.49 1.75 9.73
CA ALA A 64 11.59 1.96 10.68
C ALA A 64 12.49 3.11 10.22
N ILE A 65 12.83 3.16 8.93
CA ILE A 65 13.66 4.21 8.37
C ILE A 65 12.92 5.55 8.40
N SER A 66 11.62 5.56 8.07
CA SER A 66 10.82 6.79 8.13
C SER A 66 10.77 7.33 9.56
N GLY A 67 10.61 6.44 10.54
CA GLY A 67 10.65 6.83 11.95
C GLY A 67 12.00 7.41 12.36
N LEU A 68 13.08 6.78 11.91
CA LEU A 68 14.44 7.25 12.20
C LEU A 68 14.68 8.64 11.60
N LEU A 69 14.19 8.88 10.38
CA LEU A 69 14.33 10.18 9.69
C LEU A 69 13.27 11.17 10.14
N ASN A 70 12.27 10.71 10.87
CA ASN A 70 11.11 11.49 11.28
C ASN A 70 10.46 12.20 10.09
N SER A 71 10.29 11.47 8.98
CA SER A 71 9.77 12.03 7.74
C SER A 71 9.31 10.94 6.79
N GLU A 72 8.18 11.20 6.11
CA GLU A 72 7.64 10.38 5.03
C GLU A 72 8.28 10.69 3.67
N ARG A 73 9.15 11.68 3.60
CA ARG A 73 9.69 12.17 2.32
C ARG A 73 10.61 11.18 1.63
N GLY A 74 11.28 10.31 2.40
CA GLY A 74 12.05 9.23 1.81
C GLY A 74 11.19 8.25 1.03
N LEU A 75 10.02 7.92 1.57
CA LEU A 75 9.06 7.06 0.88
C LEU A 75 8.49 7.77 -0.36
N ALA A 76 8.22 9.07 -0.24
CA ALA A 76 7.75 9.87 -1.38
C ALA A 76 8.78 9.89 -2.52
N TYR A 77 10.05 10.03 -2.18
CA TYR A 77 11.13 9.95 -3.16
C TYR A 77 11.14 8.60 -3.88
N GLN A 78 11.03 7.51 -3.12
CA GLN A 78 11.03 6.17 -3.72
C GLN A 78 9.82 5.95 -4.63
N ALA A 79 8.65 6.43 -4.23
CA ALA A 79 7.46 6.33 -5.07
C ALA A 79 7.64 7.09 -6.39
N CYS A 80 8.13 8.32 -6.32
CA CYS A 80 8.38 9.14 -7.50
C CYS A 80 9.43 8.50 -8.41
N LYS A 81 10.50 7.96 -7.82
CA LYS A 81 11.57 7.30 -8.56
C LYS A 81 11.02 6.08 -9.33
N LYS A 82 10.22 5.26 -8.65
CA LYS A 82 9.64 4.09 -9.30
C LYS A 82 8.71 4.45 -10.45
N ILE A 83 7.95 5.53 -10.31
CA ILE A 83 7.09 6.00 -11.40
C ILE A 83 7.95 6.47 -12.58
N ALA A 84 8.90 7.34 -12.33
CA ALA A 84 9.73 7.95 -13.38
C ALA A 84 10.57 6.88 -14.10
N GLU A 85 11.30 6.07 -13.35
CA GLU A 85 12.16 5.05 -13.93
C GLU A 85 11.35 3.88 -14.51
N GLY A 86 10.23 3.55 -13.87
CA GLY A 86 9.38 2.45 -14.33
C GLY A 86 8.82 2.68 -15.71
N LEU A 87 8.40 3.91 -16.00
CA LEU A 87 7.83 4.22 -17.31
C LEU A 87 8.86 4.17 -18.43
N ASP A 88 10.15 4.23 -18.12
CA ASP A 88 11.23 4.12 -19.08
C ASP A 88 11.70 2.69 -19.35
N LEU A 89 11.18 1.72 -18.62
CA LEU A 89 11.56 0.33 -18.80
C LEU A 89 11.02 -0.22 -20.12
N PRO A 90 11.74 -1.18 -20.73
CA PRO A 90 11.44 -1.60 -22.12
C PRO A 90 10.24 -2.50 -22.26
N THR A 91 9.79 -3.19 -21.21
CA THR A 91 8.69 -4.13 -21.33
C THR A 91 7.49 -3.69 -20.52
N HIS A 92 6.30 -4.08 -20.98
CA HIS A 92 5.07 -3.84 -20.27
C HIS A 92 5.12 -4.42 -18.85
N GLN A 93 5.58 -5.66 -18.76
CA GLN A 93 5.63 -6.37 -17.48
C GLN A 93 6.53 -5.67 -16.46
N ALA A 94 7.70 -5.21 -16.90
CA ALA A 94 8.62 -4.48 -16.02
C ALA A 94 8.05 -3.15 -15.57
N ARG A 95 7.38 -2.43 -16.48
CA ARG A 95 6.73 -1.15 -16.15
C ARG A 95 5.64 -1.34 -15.09
N VAL A 96 4.78 -2.33 -15.30
CA VAL A 96 3.71 -2.62 -14.34
C VAL A 96 4.28 -2.96 -12.97
N LYS A 97 5.31 -3.80 -12.93
CA LYS A 97 5.94 -4.20 -11.68
C LYS A 97 6.46 -3.00 -10.88
N GLU A 98 7.13 -2.06 -11.55
CA GLU A 98 7.63 -0.86 -10.88
C GLU A 98 6.50 0.04 -10.39
N LEU A 99 5.44 0.18 -11.19
CA LEU A 99 4.28 0.99 -10.78
C LEU A 99 3.55 0.39 -9.58
N LEU A 100 3.44 -0.93 -9.53
CA LEU A 100 2.87 -1.61 -8.35
C LEU A 100 3.73 -1.37 -7.11
N GLY A 101 5.06 -1.36 -7.29
CA GLY A 101 5.96 -0.99 -6.21
C GLY A 101 5.74 0.44 -5.72
N ALA A 102 5.48 1.37 -6.64
CA ALA A 102 5.16 2.75 -6.28
C ALA A 102 3.88 2.82 -5.43
N ILE A 103 2.86 2.04 -5.78
CA ILE A 103 1.62 1.97 -4.99
C ILE A 103 1.93 1.54 -3.56
N ASN A 104 2.81 0.55 -3.38
CA ASN A 104 3.18 0.08 -2.05
C ASN A 104 3.96 1.13 -1.25
N TYR A 105 4.79 1.93 -1.90
CA TYR A 105 5.45 3.04 -1.21
C TYR A 105 4.46 4.13 -0.81
N ILE A 106 3.47 4.43 -1.66
CA ILE A 106 2.41 5.39 -1.32
C ILE A 106 1.61 4.86 -0.13
N ALA A 107 1.26 3.58 -0.13
CA ALA A 107 0.58 2.95 1.02
C ALA A 107 1.43 3.09 2.28
N GLY A 108 2.75 2.92 2.17
CA GLY A 108 3.67 3.12 3.28
C GLY A 108 3.65 4.54 3.83
N ILE A 109 3.53 5.54 2.96
CA ILE A 109 3.38 6.93 3.39
C ILE A 109 2.11 7.09 4.22
N VAL A 110 1.00 6.55 3.74
CA VAL A 110 -0.28 6.64 4.45
C VAL A 110 -0.17 5.98 5.83
N VAL A 111 0.42 4.79 5.89
CA VAL A 111 0.62 4.07 7.17
C VAL A 111 1.45 4.92 8.14
N TYR A 112 2.53 5.53 7.64
CA TYR A 112 3.40 6.37 8.47
C TYR A 112 2.64 7.58 9.01
N LEU A 113 1.89 8.28 8.15
CA LEU A 113 1.14 9.46 8.57
C LEU A 113 0.04 9.12 9.58
N GLU A 114 -0.61 7.98 9.42
CA GLU A 114 -1.63 7.51 10.37
C GLU A 114 -1.01 7.20 11.73
N ALA A 115 0.15 6.57 11.76
CA ALA A 115 0.85 6.27 12.99
C ALA A 115 1.31 7.54 13.71
N ASP A 116 1.80 8.53 12.95
CA ASP A 116 2.25 9.80 13.50
C ASP A 116 1.09 10.55 14.17
N GLN A 117 -0.08 10.56 13.55
CA GLN A 117 -1.28 11.16 14.14
C GLN A 117 -1.72 10.48 15.42
N ASN A 118 -1.59 9.16 15.48
CA ASN A 118 -2.00 8.40 16.65
C ASN A 118 -1.10 8.64 17.86
N GLU A 119 0.13 9.07 17.64
CA GLU A 119 1.08 9.40 18.71
C GLU A 119 0.87 10.81 19.28
N ASN A 120 0.15 11.64 18.58
CA ASN A 120 -0.16 13.01 18.97
C ASN A 120 -1.59 13.11 19.46
#